data_dc68e1afd5c7ded1ed33dca878720aaf
#
_entry.id   dc68e1afd5c7ded1ed33dca878720aaf
#
_cell.length_a   1.000
_cell.length_b   1.000
_cell.length_c   1.000
_cell.angle_alpha   90.00
_cell.angle_beta   90.00
_cell.angle_gamma   90.00
#
_symmetry.space_group_name_H-M   'P 1'
#
loop_
_entity.id
_entity.type
_entity.pdbx_description
1 polymer ?
#
loop_
_entity_poly.entity_id
_entity_poly.type
_entity_poly.pdbx_seq_one_letter_code
_entity_poly.pdbx_strand_id
1 'polypeptide(L)' 'MKKYKVKIKNTDQEQTIKADSELEARVKFCEQNNLNYTHLAGKLEITLNNKPLQNNL' A
#
# COMPACT_ATOMS: atom_id res chain seq x y z
N MET A 1 13.31 4.04 3.72
CA MET A 1 12.01 3.80 3.09
C MET A 1 10.94 3.54 4.10
N LYS A 2 9.74 3.91 3.74
CA LYS A 2 8.60 3.67 4.60
C LYS A 2 7.89 2.41 4.15
N LYS A 3 7.11 1.87 5.05
CA LYS A 3 6.29 0.70 4.72
C LYS A 3 4.85 1.14 4.65
N TYR A 4 4.21 0.81 3.55
CA TYR A 4 2.80 1.12 3.36
C TYR A 4 2.00 -0.15 3.22
N LYS A 5 0.83 -0.16 3.83
CA LYS A 5 -0.11 -1.24 3.61
C LYS A 5 -1.04 -0.84 2.49
N VAL A 6 -1.04 -1.61 1.43
CA VAL A 6 -1.86 -1.33 0.26
C VAL A 6 -2.92 -2.41 0.15
N LYS A 7 -4.16 -1.99 0.08
CA LYS A 7 -5.27 -2.91 0.02
C LYS A 7 -6.23 -2.48 -1.08
N ILE A 8 -6.77 -3.45 -1.78
CA ILE A 8 -7.78 -3.15 -2.79
C ILE A 8 -9.13 -3.11 -2.08
N LYS A 9 -9.86 -2.01 -2.26
CA LYS A 9 -11.15 -1.83 -1.62
C LYS A 9 -12.07 -3.00 -1.92
N ASN A 10 -12.86 -3.34 -0.94
CA ASN A 10 -13.86 -4.42 -1.05
C ASN A 10 -13.25 -5.79 -1.26
N THR A 11 -11.97 -5.93 -0.92
CA THR A 11 -11.33 -7.23 -0.95
C THR A 11 -10.48 -7.38 0.30
N ASP A 12 -9.99 -8.58 0.52
CA ASP A 12 -9.10 -8.85 1.62
C ASP A 12 -7.64 -8.86 1.18
N GLN A 13 -7.38 -8.49 -0.07
CA GLN A 13 -6.02 -8.49 -0.58
C GLN A 13 -5.26 -7.29 -0.06
N GLU A 14 -4.18 -7.57 0.63
CA GLU A 14 -3.42 -6.54 1.29
C GLU A 14 -1.95 -6.92 1.22
N GLN A 15 -1.10 -5.95 0.93
CA GLN A 15 0.33 -6.18 0.88
C GLN A 15 1.06 -5.03 1.53
N THR A 16 2.23 -5.31 2.06
CA THR A 16 3.11 -4.29 2.59
C THR A 16 4.12 -3.94 1.52
N ILE A 17 4.16 -2.67 1.15
CA ILE A 17 5.02 -2.18 0.09
C ILE A 17 6.00 -1.17 0.67
N LYS A 18 7.27 -1.33 0.39
CA LYS A 18 8.27 -0.35 0.80
C LYS A 18 8.36 0.72 -0.26
N ALA A 19 8.20 1.95 0.15
CA ALA A 19 8.21 3.07 -0.78
C ALA A 19 8.48 4.35 -0.02
N ASP A 20 8.80 5.40 -0.76
CA ASP A 20 9.08 6.69 -0.15
C ASP A 20 7.85 7.57 -0.08
N SER A 21 6.79 7.22 -0.78
CA SER A 21 5.57 7.99 -0.80
C SER A 21 4.39 7.09 -1.09
N GLU A 22 3.18 7.61 -0.84
CA GLU A 22 1.98 6.85 -1.15
C GLU A 22 1.87 6.55 -2.64
N LEU A 23 2.19 7.53 -3.46
CA LEU A 23 2.09 7.32 -4.90
C LEU A 23 3.01 6.20 -5.34
N GLU A 24 4.22 6.20 -4.83
CA GLU A 24 5.16 5.16 -5.18
C GLU A 24 4.66 3.80 -4.71
N ALA A 25 4.06 3.76 -3.53
CA ALA A 25 3.52 2.50 -3.01
C ALA A 25 2.42 1.97 -3.92
N ARG A 26 1.55 2.85 -4.40
CA ARG A 26 0.49 2.44 -5.30
C ARG A 26 1.04 1.89 -6.60
N VAL A 27 2.01 2.59 -7.18
CA VAL A 27 2.59 2.16 -8.44
C VAL A 27 3.28 0.82 -8.27
N LYS A 28 4.07 0.68 -7.21
CA LYS A 28 4.78 -0.57 -6.96
C LYS A 28 3.82 -1.73 -6.76
N PHE A 29 2.74 -1.49 -6.02
CA PHE A 29 1.77 -2.54 -5.78
C PHE A 29 1.17 -3.02 -7.09
N CYS A 30 0.81 -2.09 -7.96
CA CYS A 30 0.22 -2.46 -9.22
C CYS A 30 1.21 -3.20 -10.10
N GLU A 31 2.47 -2.75 -10.12
CA GLU A 31 3.47 -3.41 -10.93
C GLU A 31 3.73 -4.84 -10.45
N GLN A 32 3.80 -5.02 -9.15
CA GLN A 32 4.09 -6.34 -8.61
C GLN A 32 2.97 -7.33 -8.85
N ASN A 33 1.77 -6.84 -9.04
CA ASN A 33 0.62 -7.70 -9.21
C ASN A 33 0.06 -7.68 -10.62
N ASN A 34 0.79 -7.05 -11.55
CA ASN A 34 0.36 -6.95 -12.94
C ASN A 34 -1.01 -6.30 -13.06
N LEU A 35 -1.23 -5.25 -12.29
CA LEU A 35 -2.49 -4.55 -12.31
C LEU A 35 -2.32 -3.21 -13.00
N ASN A 36 -3.41 -2.71 -13.55
CA ASN A 36 -3.40 -1.42 -14.21
C ASN A 36 -3.61 -0.32 -13.20
N TYR A 37 -2.58 0.47 -12.95
CA TYR A 37 -2.66 1.54 -11.96
C TYR A 37 -3.81 2.49 -12.25
N THR A 38 -4.01 2.83 -13.53
CA THR A 38 -5.06 3.76 -13.90
C THR A 38 -6.43 3.26 -13.47
N HIS A 39 -6.66 1.97 -13.62
CA HIS A 39 -7.94 1.39 -13.20
C HIS A 39 -8.10 1.34 -11.71
N LEU A 40 -7.01 1.18 -10.99
CA LEU A 40 -7.10 0.95 -9.56
C LEU A 40 -6.78 2.17 -8.71
N ALA A 41 -6.42 3.28 -9.34
CA ALA A 41 -5.95 4.44 -8.57
C ALA A 41 -6.95 4.87 -7.51
N GLY A 42 -8.24 4.80 -7.82
CA GLY A 42 -9.27 5.18 -6.87
C GLY A 42 -9.79 4.05 -6.02
N LYS A 43 -9.24 2.86 -6.19
CA LYS A 43 -9.73 1.68 -5.49
C LYS A 43 -8.72 1.09 -4.53
N LEU A 44 -7.64 1.80 -4.29
CA LEU A 44 -6.62 1.33 -3.36
C LEU A 44 -6.72 2.11 -2.06
N GLU A 45 -6.57 1.40 -0.97
CA GLU A 45 -6.48 2.01 0.35
C GLU A 45 -5.05 1.90 0.81
N ILE A 46 -4.45 3.04 1.11
CA ILE A 46 -3.05 3.09 1.51
C ILE A 46 -2.98 3.54 2.96
N THR A 47 -2.29 2.78 3.77
CA THR A 47 -2.08 3.14 5.16
C THR A 47 -0.58 3.12 5.44
N LEU A 48 -0.08 4.18 6.04
CA LEU A 48 1.32 4.19 6.41
C LEU A 48 1.52 3.24 7.59
N ASN A 49 2.31 2.23 7.36
CA ASN A 49 2.57 1.23 8.37
C ASN A 49 3.95 1.46 8.94
N ASN A 50 4.12 2.61 9.56
CA ASN A 50 5.40 3.02 10.11
C ASN A 50 5.31 3.05 11.63
N LYS A 51 4.77 2.01 12.21
CA LYS A 51 4.48 2.02 13.60
C LYS A 51 5.68 1.62 14.41
N PRO A 52 6.12 2.44 15.26
CA PRO A 52 7.19 2.02 16.15
C PRO A 52 6.58 1.03 17.11
N LEU A 53 6.98 0.63 17.74
CA LEU A 53 6.42 -0.27 18.57
C LEU A 53 5.56 0.18 19.61
N GLN A 54 5.18 0.49 19.80
CA GLN A 54 4.40 0.77 20.50
C GLN A 54 3.98 0.43 21.41
N ASN A 55 4.21 0.44 21.56
CA ASN A 55 3.75 0.12 22.22
C ASN A 55 3.43 0.04 23.14
N ASN A 56 3.53 0.04 23.42
CA ASN A 56 3.21 -0.06 24.07
C ASN A 56 2.87 -0.04 24.94
N LEU A 57 2.91 -0.09 25.25
CA LEU A 57 2.57 -0.08 25.84
C LEU A 57 2.25 -0.12 26.20
#